data_93f02871cd7e561586ddcb300e545e75
#
_entry.id   93f02871cd7e561586ddcb300e545e75
#
_cell.length_a   1.000
_cell.length_b   1.000
_cell.length_c   1.000
_cell.angle_alpha   90.00
_cell.angle_beta   90.00
_cell.angle_gamma   90.00
#
_symmetry.space_group_name_H-M   'P 1'
#
loop_
_entity.id
_entity.type
_entity.pdbx_description
1 polymer ?
#
loop_
_entity_poly.entity_id
_entity_poly.type
_entity_poly.pdbx_seq_one_letter_code
_entity_poly.pdbx_strand_id
1 'polypeptide(L)'
;MAGKSIFDKLWDRHVITGEEGQPQLMYVDQHYIHEVTSPQAFQGLRDAGRRLRRPDLTFGTFDHNVPTVNIYDIRDVISKAQIDKLAENVEEFGIEHAAHGSEKQGIVHMVGPETGRTQPGKFIVCGDSHTATHGAFGAIAFGIGTSEVEHVFATQTLWQVKPKKMLVEFTGVPQKGVYSKDYILALIAKYGVACGVGYVVEYRGQAIDALSMEERMTICNMSIEFGSKMGIMNPDQTTYDYLKGRECVPADFEEAVADWKTIVSDEDAVYDKVIQMDVSGLAPMVTWGTNPAMGVDFDSSFPEIKDMNDERAYNYMD
;
A
#
# COMPACT_ATOMS: atom_id res chain seq x y z
N MET A 1 -15.56 20.26 18.08
CA MET A 1 -14.33 19.41 18.03
C MET A 1 -13.78 19.63 16.63
N ALA A 2 -12.46 19.61 16.42
CA ALA A 2 -11.87 19.65 15.10
C ALA A 2 -12.31 18.44 14.28
N GLY A 3 -12.47 18.61 12.96
CA GLY A 3 -12.84 17.51 12.07
C GLY A 3 -11.77 16.41 12.01
N LYS A 4 -12.19 15.20 11.72
CA LYS A 4 -11.33 14.02 11.62
C LYS A 4 -10.98 13.71 10.17
N SER A 5 -9.72 13.35 9.93
CA SER A 5 -9.30 12.77 8.67
C SER A 5 -9.84 11.33 8.53
N ILE A 6 -9.87 10.80 7.31
CA ILE A 6 -10.19 9.38 7.07
C ILE A 6 -9.29 8.48 7.92
N PHE A 7 -8.00 8.80 8.03
CA PHE A 7 -7.07 8.04 8.85
C PHE A 7 -7.47 8.04 10.34
N ASP A 8 -7.89 9.19 10.91
CA ASP A 8 -8.36 9.25 12.30
C ASP A 8 -9.59 8.39 12.52
N LYS A 9 -10.57 8.48 11.60
CA LYS A 9 -11.82 7.70 11.69
C LYS A 9 -11.54 6.20 11.63
N LEU A 10 -10.66 5.78 10.72
CA LEU A 10 -10.29 4.37 10.59
C LEU A 10 -9.45 3.90 11.76
N TRP A 11 -8.49 4.71 12.22
CA TRP A 11 -7.70 4.37 13.40
C TRP A 11 -8.60 4.09 14.60
N ASP A 12 -9.52 5.00 14.89
CA ASP A 12 -10.44 4.88 16.01
C ASP A 12 -11.39 3.66 15.91
N ARG A 13 -11.75 3.25 14.68
CA ARG A 13 -12.55 2.03 14.43
C ARG A 13 -11.80 0.74 14.76
N HIS A 14 -10.47 0.72 14.67
CA HIS A 14 -9.65 -0.49 14.78
C HIS A 14 -8.93 -0.63 16.12
N VAL A 15 -8.83 0.44 16.92
CA VAL A 15 -8.19 0.40 18.23
C VAL A 15 -9.01 -0.46 19.19
N ILE A 16 -8.38 -1.51 19.75
CA ILE A 16 -8.95 -2.38 20.77
C ILE A 16 -8.62 -1.83 22.17
N THR A 17 -7.35 -1.42 22.37
CA THR A 17 -6.86 -0.90 23.65
C THR A 17 -5.55 -0.14 23.46
N GLY A 18 -5.15 0.61 24.47
CA GLY A 18 -3.93 1.43 24.48
C GLY A 18 -4.25 2.91 24.67
N GLU A 19 -3.26 3.68 25.10
CA GLU A 19 -3.39 5.11 25.36
C GLU A 19 -2.96 5.92 24.13
N GLU A 20 -3.55 7.09 23.94
CA GLU A 20 -3.16 8.00 22.86
C GLU A 20 -1.69 8.43 23.03
N GLY A 21 -0.94 8.46 21.92
CA GLY A 21 0.49 8.76 21.92
C GLY A 21 1.40 7.60 22.36
N GLN A 22 0.82 6.48 22.77
CA GLN A 22 1.51 5.24 23.10
C GLN A 22 1.15 4.14 22.06
N PRO A 23 1.84 3.00 22.06
CA PRO A 23 1.41 1.86 21.25
C PRO A 23 -0.03 1.45 21.55
N GLN A 24 -0.86 1.34 20.53
CA GLN A 24 -2.24 0.89 20.60
C GLN A 24 -2.39 -0.45 19.88
N LEU A 25 -3.16 -1.36 20.45
CA LEU A 25 -3.48 -2.65 19.84
C LEU A 25 -4.64 -2.45 18.87
N MET A 26 -4.43 -2.83 17.63
CA MET A 26 -5.40 -2.66 16.55
C MET A 26 -5.85 -4.00 15.99
N TYR A 27 -7.12 -4.12 15.62
CA TYR A 27 -7.65 -5.27 14.92
C TYR A 27 -7.31 -5.21 13.43
N VAL A 28 -6.89 -6.32 12.84
CA VAL A 28 -6.55 -6.44 11.41
C VAL A 28 -7.69 -7.12 10.68
N ASP A 29 -8.28 -6.45 9.67
CA ASP A 29 -9.41 -6.98 8.90
C ASP A 29 -8.98 -7.92 7.77
N GLN A 30 -7.79 -7.69 7.20
CA GLN A 30 -7.27 -8.49 6.10
C GLN A 30 -5.76 -8.63 6.22
N HIS A 31 -5.28 -9.87 6.17
CA HIS A 31 -3.86 -10.18 6.12
C HIS A 31 -3.54 -10.83 4.78
N TYR A 32 -2.77 -10.14 3.93
CA TYR A 32 -2.23 -10.73 2.71
C TYR A 32 -0.87 -11.36 3.00
N ILE A 33 -0.60 -12.50 2.37
CA ILE A 33 0.67 -13.20 2.52
C ILE A 33 1.21 -13.67 1.16
N HIS A 34 2.51 -13.78 1.09
CA HIS A 34 3.25 -14.33 -0.04
C HIS A 34 4.43 -15.19 0.43
N GLU A 35 5.15 -15.80 -0.52
CA GLU A 35 6.15 -16.82 -0.25
C GLU A 35 7.41 -16.32 0.44
N VAL A 36 7.73 -15.02 0.40
CA VAL A 36 9.02 -14.52 0.91
C VAL A 36 9.01 -14.31 2.43
N THR A 37 7.98 -13.66 2.98
CA THR A 37 7.96 -13.22 4.39
C THR A 37 7.15 -14.13 5.31
N SER A 38 6.35 -15.05 4.76
CA SER A 38 5.47 -15.91 5.55
C SER A 38 6.11 -17.20 6.11
N PRO A 39 7.11 -17.86 5.49
CA PRO A 39 7.59 -19.17 5.93
C PRO A 39 8.05 -19.21 7.37
N GLN A 40 8.84 -18.21 7.79
CA GLN A 40 9.35 -18.11 9.16
C GLN A 40 8.25 -17.83 10.18
N ALA A 41 7.25 -17.03 9.83
CA ALA A 41 6.11 -16.76 10.69
C ALA A 41 5.26 -18.02 10.94
N PHE A 42 5.05 -18.86 9.92
CA PHE A 42 4.41 -20.16 10.09
C PHE A 42 5.23 -21.11 10.96
N GLN A 43 6.57 -21.10 10.79
CA GLN A 43 7.44 -21.91 11.66
C GLN A 43 7.33 -21.47 13.12
N GLY A 44 7.30 -20.15 13.39
CA GLY A 44 7.10 -19.63 14.75
C GLY A 44 5.77 -20.10 15.37
N LEU A 45 4.68 -20.15 14.60
CA LEU A 45 3.42 -20.74 15.09
C LEU A 45 3.58 -22.22 15.48
N ARG A 46 4.24 -23.02 14.64
CA ARG A 46 4.49 -24.45 14.95
C ARG A 46 5.31 -24.63 16.20
N ASP A 47 6.42 -23.90 16.32
CA ASP A 47 7.34 -23.99 17.46
C ASP A 47 6.67 -23.58 18.78
N ALA A 48 5.74 -22.61 18.71
CA ALA A 48 4.93 -22.17 19.83
C ALA A 48 3.67 -23.03 20.09
N GLY A 49 3.39 -24.01 19.25
CA GLY A 49 2.15 -24.83 19.33
C GLY A 49 0.87 -24.02 19.12
N ARG A 50 0.94 -22.92 18.37
CA ARG A 50 -0.19 -22.01 18.12
C ARG A 50 -0.89 -22.33 16.81
N ARG A 51 -2.19 -22.02 16.76
CA ARG A 51 -2.99 -22.08 15.54
C ARG A 51 -3.10 -20.70 14.91
N LEU A 52 -3.34 -20.66 13.61
CA LEU A 52 -3.75 -19.43 12.94
C LEU A 52 -5.11 -18.97 13.49
N ARG A 53 -5.20 -17.72 13.92
CA ARG A 53 -6.37 -17.17 14.62
C ARG A 53 -7.58 -17.01 13.70
N ARG A 54 -7.35 -16.47 12.50
CA ARG A 54 -8.40 -16.14 11.51
C ARG A 54 -7.92 -16.50 10.09
N PRO A 55 -7.94 -17.79 9.73
CA PRO A 55 -7.60 -18.18 8.36
C PRO A 55 -8.52 -17.57 7.30
N ASP A 56 -9.76 -17.27 7.65
CA ASP A 56 -10.76 -16.62 6.82
C ASP A 56 -10.45 -15.12 6.52
N LEU A 57 -9.60 -14.48 7.30
CA LEU A 57 -9.11 -13.11 7.07
C LEU A 57 -7.68 -13.07 6.53
N THR A 58 -7.11 -14.24 6.24
CA THR A 58 -5.78 -14.37 5.63
C THR A 58 -5.92 -14.86 4.20
N PHE A 59 -5.24 -14.24 3.25
CA PHE A 59 -5.26 -14.65 1.85
C PHE A 59 -3.85 -14.70 1.30
N GLY A 60 -3.51 -15.82 0.62
CA GLY A 60 -2.19 -16.08 0.06
C GLY A 60 -2.14 -15.96 -1.46
N THR A 61 -1.01 -15.48 -1.99
CA THR A 61 -0.69 -15.55 -3.42
C THR A 61 0.81 -15.77 -3.61
N PHE A 62 1.20 -16.17 -4.81
CA PHE A 62 2.59 -16.40 -5.21
C PHE A 62 2.97 -15.32 -6.23
N ASP A 63 3.91 -14.45 -5.92
CA ASP A 63 4.24 -13.33 -6.79
C ASP A 63 5.73 -12.93 -6.83
N HIS A 64 6.44 -12.98 -5.72
CA HIS A 64 7.81 -12.48 -5.61
C HIS A 64 8.86 -13.37 -6.28
N ASN A 65 8.67 -14.68 -6.23
CA ASN A 65 9.63 -15.67 -6.73
C ASN A 65 9.16 -16.38 -8.01
N VAL A 66 8.07 -15.92 -8.59
CA VAL A 66 7.50 -16.49 -9.81
C VAL A 66 8.17 -15.87 -11.05
N PRO A 67 8.78 -16.67 -11.95
CA PRO A 67 9.33 -16.16 -13.19
C PRO A 67 8.27 -15.50 -14.08
N THR A 68 8.62 -14.43 -14.77
CA THR A 68 7.72 -13.75 -15.72
C THR A 68 7.57 -14.50 -17.05
N VAL A 69 8.52 -15.40 -17.37
CA VAL A 69 8.47 -16.27 -18.53
C VAL A 69 8.56 -17.70 -18.05
N ASN A 70 7.61 -18.54 -18.45
CA ASN A 70 7.47 -19.91 -17.99
C ASN A 70 7.44 -20.03 -16.44
N ILE A 71 6.32 -19.68 -15.86
CA ILE A 71 6.11 -19.59 -14.40
C ILE A 71 6.44 -20.88 -13.62
N TYR A 72 6.51 -22.01 -14.29
CA TYR A 72 6.86 -23.30 -13.69
C TYR A 72 8.36 -23.62 -13.74
N ASP A 73 9.18 -22.89 -14.51
CA ASP A 73 10.63 -23.11 -14.62
C ASP A 73 11.39 -22.26 -13.59
N ILE A 74 11.18 -22.55 -12.31
CA ILE A 74 11.82 -21.85 -11.19
C ILE A 74 13.20 -22.48 -10.98
N ARG A 75 14.25 -21.84 -11.51
CA ARG A 75 15.64 -22.35 -11.50
C ARG A 75 16.38 -22.05 -10.22
N ASP A 76 16.04 -20.96 -9.57
CA ASP A 76 16.63 -20.60 -8.28
C ASP A 76 16.08 -21.53 -7.18
N VAL A 77 17.00 -22.21 -6.48
CA VAL A 77 16.64 -23.23 -5.48
C VAL A 77 15.93 -22.61 -4.28
N ILE A 78 16.32 -21.39 -3.88
CA ILE A 78 15.74 -20.70 -2.72
C ILE A 78 14.34 -20.25 -3.08
N SER A 79 14.17 -19.61 -4.24
CA SER A 79 12.86 -19.17 -4.75
C SER A 79 11.88 -20.35 -4.85
N LYS A 80 12.35 -21.48 -5.40
CA LYS A 80 11.52 -22.69 -5.48
C LYS A 80 11.12 -23.21 -4.09
N ALA A 81 12.07 -23.28 -3.15
CA ALA A 81 11.78 -23.75 -1.80
C ALA A 81 10.77 -22.84 -1.08
N GLN A 82 10.81 -21.52 -1.29
CA GLN A 82 9.85 -20.58 -0.71
C GLN A 82 8.45 -20.77 -1.31
N ILE A 83 8.34 -20.95 -2.62
CA ILE A 83 7.05 -21.25 -3.30
C ILE A 83 6.48 -22.56 -2.78
N ASP A 84 7.28 -23.65 -2.79
CA ASP A 84 6.84 -24.94 -2.30
C ASP A 84 6.39 -24.84 -0.82
N LYS A 85 7.12 -24.06 0.00
CA LYS A 85 6.79 -23.89 1.42
C LYS A 85 5.52 -23.10 1.65
N LEU A 86 5.24 -22.06 0.86
CA LEU A 86 3.96 -21.36 0.95
C LEU A 86 2.81 -22.31 0.58
N ALA A 87 2.95 -23.11 -0.48
CA ALA A 87 1.92 -24.08 -0.88
C ALA A 87 1.61 -25.07 0.26
N GLU A 88 2.65 -25.63 0.91
CA GLU A 88 2.45 -26.49 2.09
C GLU A 88 1.74 -25.75 3.24
N ASN A 89 2.16 -24.50 3.52
CA ASN A 89 1.65 -23.74 4.65
C ASN A 89 0.16 -23.36 4.47
N VAL A 90 -0.25 -22.91 3.28
CA VAL A 90 -1.65 -22.52 3.04
C VAL A 90 -2.60 -23.71 3.16
N GLU A 91 -2.16 -24.88 2.71
CA GLU A 91 -2.93 -26.14 2.88
C GLU A 91 -3.00 -26.56 4.36
N GLU A 92 -1.86 -26.59 5.06
CA GLU A 92 -1.79 -26.98 6.48
C GLU A 92 -2.66 -26.11 7.37
N PHE A 93 -2.63 -24.77 7.15
CA PHE A 93 -3.33 -23.81 8.00
C PHE A 93 -4.74 -23.44 7.47
N GLY A 94 -5.17 -24.04 6.35
CA GLY A 94 -6.50 -23.85 5.78
C GLY A 94 -6.74 -22.42 5.27
N ILE A 95 -5.73 -21.83 4.63
CA ILE A 95 -5.77 -20.46 4.10
C ILE A 95 -6.26 -20.47 2.66
N GLU A 96 -7.22 -19.60 2.36
CA GLU A 96 -7.62 -19.35 0.98
C GLU A 96 -6.47 -18.67 0.22
N HIS A 97 -6.19 -19.14 -0.99
CA HIS A 97 -5.07 -18.63 -1.78
C HIS A 97 -5.31 -18.71 -3.29
N ALA A 98 -4.64 -17.85 -4.02
CA ALA A 98 -4.48 -17.97 -5.46
C ALA A 98 -3.30 -18.91 -5.75
N ALA A 99 -3.61 -20.18 -6.06
CA ALA A 99 -2.59 -21.20 -6.25
C ALA A 99 -1.62 -20.84 -7.39
N HIS A 100 -0.38 -21.27 -7.26
CA HIS A 100 0.65 -21.09 -8.30
C HIS A 100 0.18 -21.66 -9.64
N GLY A 101 0.17 -20.84 -10.67
CA GLY A 101 -0.31 -21.20 -12.01
C GLY A 101 -1.83 -21.18 -12.19
N SER A 102 -2.61 -20.78 -11.19
CA SER A 102 -4.06 -20.58 -11.35
C SER A 102 -4.38 -19.28 -12.07
N GLU A 103 -5.59 -19.17 -12.62
CA GLU A 103 -6.08 -17.94 -13.25
C GLU A 103 -6.18 -16.75 -12.27
N LYS A 104 -6.27 -17.02 -10.97
CA LYS A 104 -6.34 -16.00 -9.92
C LYS A 104 -4.97 -15.59 -9.38
N GLN A 105 -3.89 -16.24 -9.80
CA GLN A 105 -2.55 -15.87 -9.38
C GLN A 105 -2.16 -14.51 -9.93
N GLY A 106 -1.53 -13.71 -9.09
CA GLY A 106 -1.01 -12.40 -9.49
C GLY A 106 -0.31 -11.70 -8.33
N ILE A 107 0.18 -10.50 -8.61
CA ILE A 107 0.80 -9.63 -7.61
C ILE A 107 -0.17 -9.40 -6.46
N VAL A 108 0.28 -9.58 -5.22
CA VAL A 108 -0.57 -9.53 -4.01
C VAL A 108 -1.38 -8.23 -3.92
N HIS A 109 -0.78 -7.10 -4.29
CA HIS A 109 -1.43 -5.78 -4.25
C HIS A 109 -2.37 -5.50 -5.45
N MET A 110 -2.44 -6.42 -6.41
CA MET A 110 -3.43 -6.41 -7.50
C MET A 110 -4.54 -7.42 -7.27
N VAL A 111 -4.21 -8.63 -6.81
CA VAL A 111 -5.21 -9.67 -6.55
C VAL A 111 -6.22 -9.24 -5.48
N GLY A 112 -5.77 -8.57 -4.42
CA GLY A 112 -6.65 -8.05 -3.38
C GLY A 112 -7.72 -7.08 -3.90
N PRO A 113 -7.35 -6.01 -4.63
CA PRO A 113 -8.28 -5.12 -5.32
C PRO A 113 -9.16 -5.81 -6.34
N GLU A 114 -8.58 -6.60 -7.25
CA GLU A 114 -9.30 -7.24 -8.36
C GLU A 114 -10.35 -8.25 -7.90
N THR A 115 -10.11 -8.92 -6.78
CA THR A 115 -11.10 -9.82 -6.17
C THR A 115 -12.12 -9.08 -5.28
N GLY A 116 -11.91 -7.80 -4.99
CA GLY A 116 -12.75 -7.01 -4.08
C GLY A 116 -12.51 -7.31 -2.59
N ARG A 117 -11.38 -7.96 -2.24
CA ARG A 117 -10.97 -8.16 -0.83
C ARG A 117 -10.50 -6.87 -0.19
N THR A 118 -9.84 -6.00 -0.99
CA THR A 118 -9.47 -4.65 -0.59
C THR A 118 -10.71 -3.77 -0.66
N GLN A 119 -11.12 -3.20 0.48
CA GLN A 119 -12.33 -2.40 0.58
C GLN A 119 -12.09 -1.17 1.46
N PRO A 120 -12.86 -0.09 1.25
CA PRO A 120 -12.83 1.06 2.13
C PRO A 120 -13.12 0.65 3.59
N GLY A 121 -12.47 1.32 4.51
CA GLY A 121 -12.72 1.10 5.93
C GLY A 121 -11.92 -0.02 6.59
N LYS A 122 -11.22 -0.86 5.83
CA LYS A 122 -10.43 -1.98 6.37
C LYS A 122 -9.06 -1.55 6.89
N PHE A 123 -8.52 -2.33 7.82
CA PHE A 123 -7.12 -2.36 8.17
C PHE A 123 -6.47 -3.59 7.55
N ILE A 124 -5.52 -3.36 6.62
CA ILE A 124 -4.88 -4.36 5.77
C ILE A 124 -3.39 -4.40 6.06
N VAL A 125 -2.83 -5.59 6.25
CA VAL A 125 -1.39 -5.80 6.41
C VAL A 125 -0.86 -6.89 5.50
N CYS A 126 0.41 -6.78 5.15
CA CYS A 126 1.16 -7.79 4.40
C CYS A 126 2.64 -7.68 4.76
N GLY A 127 3.39 -8.75 4.60
CA GLY A 127 4.86 -8.75 4.74
C GLY A 127 5.59 -8.07 3.58
N ASP A 128 5.01 -7.04 2.97
CA ASP A 128 5.53 -6.29 1.82
C ASP A 128 5.34 -4.78 2.03
N SER A 129 6.37 -3.98 1.72
CA SER A 129 6.34 -2.52 1.91
C SER A 129 5.26 -1.85 1.05
N HIS A 130 5.00 -2.35 -0.17
CA HIS A 130 4.02 -1.78 -1.09
C HIS A 130 2.55 -2.12 -0.76
N THR A 131 2.29 -2.70 0.41
CA THR A 131 0.94 -2.82 0.99
C THR A 131 0.21 -1.46 1.05
N ALA A 132 0.95 -0.36 1.08
CA ALA A 132 0.43 1.00 0.97
C ALA A 132 -0.49 1.21 -0.26
N THR A 133 -0.35 0.41 -1.32
CA THR A 133 -1.21 0.42 -2.53
C THR A 133 -2.69 0.36 -2.17
N HIS A 134 -3.07 -0.43 -1.17
CA HIS A 134 -4.47 -0.61 -0.77
C HIS A 134 -5.09 0.66 -0.14
N GLY A 135 -4.27 1.63 0.27
CA GLY A 135 -4.75 2.94 0.73
C GLY A 135 -5.50 3.75 -0.32
N ALA A 136 -5.30 3.46 -1.60
CA ALA A 136 -6.06 4.03 -2.72
C ALA A 136 -7.58 3.77 -2.61
N PHE A 137 -7.97 2.74 -1.88
CA PHE A 137 -9.36 2.34 -1.64
C PHE A 137 -9.95 2.95 -0.37
N GLY A 138 -9.22 3.77 0.37
CA GLY A 138 -9.66 4.27 1.68
C GLY A 138 -9.53 3.22 2.79
N ALA A 139 -8.48 2.41 2.75
CA ALA A 139 -8.11 1.47 3.80
C ALA A 139 -6.85 1.95 4.53
N ILE A 140 -6.70 1.64 5.82
CA ILE A 140 -5.38 1.67 6.45
C ILE A 140 -4.61 0.47 5.90
N ALA A 141 -3.44 0.70 5.32
CA ALA A 141 -2.67 -0.37 4.71
C ALA A 141 -1.17 -0.09 4.74
N PHE A 142 -0.39 -0.99 5.33
CA PHE A 142 1.08 -0.86 5.37
C PHE A 142 1.77 -2.21 5.57
N GLY A 143 3.05 -2.23 5.16
CA GLY A 143 3.92 -3.38 5.31
C GLY A 143 4.33 -3.64 6.76
N ILE A 144 4.45 -4.92 7.11
CA ILE A 144 4.85 -5.40 8.43
C ILE A 144 6.03 -6.38 8.33
N GLY A 145 6.85 -6.44 9.38
CA GLY A 145 7.96 -7.37 9.45
C GLY A 145 7.52 -8.81 9.76
N THR A 146 8.39 -9.78 9.49
CA THR A 146 8.11 -11.22 9.67
C THR A 146 7.61 -11.57 11.09
N SER A 147 8.18 -10.95 12.13
CA SER A 147 7.72 -11.17 13.51
C SER A 147 6.31 -10.61 13.76
N GLU A 148 5.96 -9.52 13.08
CA GLU A 148 4.60 -8.95 13.13
C GLU A 148 3.62 -9.84 12.34
N VAL A 149 4.05 -10.44 11.22
CA VAL A 149 3.27 -11.46 10.48
C VAL A 149 2.90 -12.62 11.41
N GLU A 150 3.88 -13.17 12.17
CA GLU A 150 3.61 -14.21 13.16
C GLU A 150 2.62 -13.74 14.23
N HIS A 151 2.79 -12.51 14.73
CA HIS A 151 1.88 -11.93 15.73
C HIS A 151 0.45 -11.83 15.20
N VAL A 152 0.26 -11.32 13.98
CA VAL A 152 -1.05 -11.23 13.33
C VAL A 152 -1.63 -12.62 13.09
N PHE A 153 -0.85 -13.61 12.68
CA PHE A 153 -1.31 -14.99 12.56
C PHE A 153 -1.87 -15.53 13.88
N ALA A 154 -1.18 -15.26 14.99
CA ALA A 154 -1.57 -15.78 16.29
C ALA A 154 -2.76 -15.05 16.92
N THR A 155 -2.96 -13.75 16.62
CA THR A 155 -3.86 -12.89 17.38
C THR A 155 -4.89 -12.13 16.54
N GLN A 156 -4.67 -11.96 15.25
CA GLN A 156 -5.39 -11.06 14.34
C GLN A 156 -5.31 -9.59 14.77
N THR A 157 -4.26 -9.22 15.47
CA THR A 157 -4.04 -7.86 15.97
C THR A 157 -2.61 -7.41 15.75
N LEU A 158 -2.39 -6.09 15.86
CA LEU A 158 -1.07 -5.49 15.70
C LEU A 158 -0.89 -4.30 16.64
N TRP A 159 0.25 -4.19 17.32
CA TRP A 159 0.62 -3.02 18.10
C TRP A 159 1.22 -1.94 17.21
N GLN A 160 0.65 -0.74 17.22
CA GLN A 160 1.14 0.38 16.43
C GLN A 160 1.07 1.70 17.20
N VAL A 161 2.07 2.56 16.98
CA VAL A 161 2.00 3.96 17.41
C VAL A 161 1.36 4.77 16.29
N LYS A 162 0.36 5.60 16.64
CA LYS A 162 -0.35 6.45 15.67
C LYS A 162 0.64 7.42 15.02
N PRO A 163 0.85 7.36 13.68
CA PRO A 163 1.71 8.29 12.98
C PRO A 163 1.07 9.68 12.87
N LYS A 164 1.89 10.68 12.56
CA LYS A 164 1.42 12.02 12.19
C LYS A 164 0.69 11.97 10.85
N LYS A 165 -0.12 12.99 10.57
CA LYS A 165 -0.92 13.09 9.34
C LYS A 165 -0.36 14.20 8.45
N MET A 166 -0.14 13.87 7.18
CA MET A 166 0.22 14.84 6.15
C MET A 166 -0.88 14.86 5.09
N LEU A 167 -1.28 16.04 4.68
CA LEU A 167 -2.11 16.24 3.49
C LEU A 167 -1.21 16.64 2.33
N VAL A 168 -1.34 15.95 1.20
CA VAL A 168 -0.79 16.39 -0.10
C VAL A 168 -1.96 16.65 -1.03
N GLU A 169 -2.16 17.91 -1.38
CA GLU A 169 -3.23 18.35 -2.25
C GLU A 169 -2.70 18.59 -3.67
N PHE A 170 -3.18 17.80 -4.63
CA PHE A 170 -2.87 17.96 -6.04
C PHE A 170 -3.99 18.72 -6.75
N THR A 171 -3.64 19.89 -7.30
CA THR A 171 -4.57 20.80 -7.98
C THR A 171 -4.22 20.95 -9.46
N GLY A 172 -5.14 21.53 -10.23
CA GLY A 172 -4.94 21.79 -11.65
C GLY A 172 -5.28 20.61 -12.55
N VAL A 173 -5.00 20.77 -13.84
CA VAL A 173 -5.24 19.77 -14.88
C VAL A 173 -3.92 19.46 -15.56
N PRO A 174 -3.47 18.20 -15.57
CA PRO A 174 -2.17 17.83 -16.14
C PRO A 174 -2.15 18.00 -17.66
N GLN A 175 -0.97 18.22 -18.21
CA GLN A 175 -0.76 18.22 -19.65
C GLN A 175 -0.89 16.79 -20.20
N LYS A 176 -1.17 16.69 -21.52
CA LYS A 176 -1.21 15.41 -22.21
C LYS A 176 0.14 14.71 -22.12
N GLY A 177 0.13 13.45 -21.71
CA GLY A 177 1.32 12.62 -21.56
C GLY A 177 1.86 12.56 -20.13
N VAL A 178 1.29 13.34 -19.20
CA VAL A 178 1.57 13.27 -17.77
C VAL A 178 0.62 12.26 -17.13
N TYR A 179 1.15 11.32 -16.36
CA TYR A 179 0.43 10.26 -15.65
C TYR A 179 0.55 10.43 -14.14
N SER A 180 -0.23 9.68 -13.39
CA SER A 180 -0.21 9.68 -11.91
C SER A 180 1.17 9.37 -11.33
N LYS A 181 1.98 8.58 -12.03
CA LYS A 181 3.37 8.31 -11.64
C LYS A 181 4.23 9.58 -11.68
N ASP A 182 3.99 10.49 -12.62
CA ASP A 182 4.72 11.76 -12.67
C ASP A 182 4.37 12.65 -11.48
N TYR A 183 3.13 12.59 -10.95
CA TYR A 183 2.74 13.35 -9.76
C TYR A 183 3.58 12.96 -8.55
N ILE A 184 3.66 11.65 -8.28
CA ILE A 184 4.40 11.16 -7.12
C ILE A 184 5.92 11.32 -7.31
N LEU A 185 6.44 11.15 -8.52
CA LEU A 185 7.85 11.40 -8.83
C LEU A 185 8.20 12.88 -8.64
N ALA A 186 7.37 13.81 -9.12
CA ALA A 186 7.56 15.24 -8.93
C ALA A 186 7.51 15.64 -7.45
N LEU A 187 6.61 15.03 -6.67
CA LEU A 187 6.54 15.23 -5.22
C LEU A 187 7.84 14.78 -4.55
N ILE A 188 8.32 13.57 -4.88
CA ILE A 188 9.56 13.01 -4.31
C ILE A 188 10.78 13.81 -4.76
N ALA A 189 10.88 14.18 -6.03
CA ALA A 189 11.98 15.00 -6.54
C ALA A 189 12.07 16.36 -5.85
N LYS A 190 10.91 16.98 -5.57
CA LYS A 190 10.83 18.29 -4.93
C LYS A 190 11.12 18.29 -3.44
N TYR A 191 10.63 17.27 -2.70
CA TYR A 191 10.67 17.25 -1.23
C TYR A 191 11.62 16.19 -0.64
N GLY A 192 12.13 15.28 -1.47
CA GLY A 192 13.05 14.22 -1.09
C GLY A 192 12.38 12.96 -0.55
N VAL A 193 13.12 11.86 -0.56
CA VAL A 193 12.66 10.51 -0.13
C VAL A 193 12.37 10.38 1.38
N ALA A 194 12.76 11.35 2.18
CA ALA A 194 12.54 11.33 3.64
C ALA A 194 11.42 12.25 4.11
N CYS A 195 10.74 12.95 3.20
CA CYS A 195 9.74 13.95 3.57
C CYS A 195 8.54 13.38 4.30
N GLY A 196 8.16 12.14 3.96
CA GLY A 196 7.04 11.42 4.56
C GLY A 196 7.35 10.63 5.82
N VAL A 197 8.62 10.62 6.30
CA VAL A 197 9.02 9.82 7.47
C VAL A 197 8.23 10.21 8.72
N GLY A 198 7.59 9.22 9.35
CA GLY A 198 6.73 9.43 10.53
C GLY A 198 5.31 9.88 10.21
N TYR A 199 4.95 9.97 8.94
CA TYR A 199 3.60 10.37 8.50
C TYR A 199 2.86 9.22 7.79
N VAL A 200 1.54 9.29 7.89
CA VAL A 200 0.61 8.80 6.88
C VAL A 200 0.24 9.97 5.98
N VAL A 201 0.18 9.75 4.67
CA VAL A 201 -0.10 10.81 3.69
C VAL A 201 -1.49 10.62 3.11
N GLU A 202 -2.38 11.59 3.31
CA GLU A 202 -3.65 11.66 2.59
C GLU A 202 -3.46 12.47 1.31
N TYR A 203 -3.83 11.88 0.17
CA TYR A 203 -3.81 12.54 -1.13
C TYR A 203 -5.22 13.00 -1.48
N ARG A 204 -5.38 14.27 -1.84
CA ARG A 204 -6.64 14.91 -2.18
C ARG A 204 -6.48 15.90 -3.34
N GLY A 205 -7.59 16.44 -3.76
CA GLY A 205 -7.69 17.56 -4.71
C GLY A 205 -8.17 17.14 -6.08
N GLN A 206 -8.53 18.14 -6.88
CA GLN A 206 -9.15 17.95 -8.19
C GLN A 206 -8.37 16.98 -9.10
N ALA A 207 -7.04 17.03 -9.06
CA ALA A 207 -6.21 16.16 -9.89
C ALA A 207 -6.25 14.69 -9.42
N ILE A 208 -6.50 14.44 -8.12
CA ILE A 208 -6.68 13.08 -7.57
C ILE A 208 -8.08 12.54 -7.89
N ASP A 209 -9.11 13.40 -7.76
CA ASP A 209 -10.49 13.01 -7.99
C ASP A 209 -10.73 12.54 -9.44
N ALA A 210 -9.95 13.10 -10.38
CA ALA A 210 -10.01 12.75 -11.80
C ALA A 210 -9.32 11.43 -12.18
N LEU A 211 -8.55 10.80 -11.26
CA LEU A 211 -7.76 9.59 -11.52
C LEU A 211 -8.64 8.32 -11.48
N SER A 212 -8.28 7.36 -12.33
CA SER A 212 -8.75 5.97 -12.22
C SER A 212 -8.23 5.30 -10.94
N MET A 213 -8.77 4.14 -10.57
CA MET A 213 -8.28 3.39 -9.40
C MET A 213 -6.84 2.93 -9.57
N GLU A 214 -6.44 2.52 -10.77
CA GLU A 214 -5.08 2.09 -11.10
C GLU A 214 -4.08 3.24 -10.92
N GLU A 215 -4.46 4.44 -11.32
CA GLU A 215 -3.66 5.65 -11.13
C GLU A 215 -3.56 6.03 -9.64
N ARG A 216 -4.64 5.91 -8.88
CA ARG A 216 -4.64 6.12 -7.41
C ARG A 216 -3.77 5.08 -6.70
N MET A 217 -3.85 3.80 -7.12
CA MET A 217 -2.97 2.73 -6.62
C MET A 217 -1.49 3.06 -6.86
N THR A 218 -1.14 3.60 -8.02
CA THR A 218 0.24 4.02 -8.33
C THR A 218 0.77 5.06 -7.33
N ILE A 219 -0.01 6.08 -7.00
CA ILE A 219 0.39 7.11 -6.04
C ILE A 219 0.53 6.54 -4.63
N CYS A 220 -0.46 5.76 -4.18
CA CYS A 220 -0.40 5.13 -2.85
C CYS A 220 0.74 4.11 -2.74
N ASN A 221 1.00 3.34 -3.80
CA ASN A 221 2.12 2.41 -3.89
C ASN A 221 3.45 3.12 -3.65
N MET A 222 3.71 4.21 -4.36
CA MET A 222 4.97 4.97 -4.27
C MET A 222 5.06 5.90 -3.06
N SER A 223 4.10 5.89 -2.16
CA SER A 223 4.20 6.61 -0.88
C SER A 223 5.36 6.11 -0.02
N ILE A 224 5.77 4.86 -0.21
CA ILE A 224 6.92 4.26 0.47
C ILE A 224 8.22 4.93 0.02
N GLU A 225 8.39 5.21 -1.28
CA GLU A 225 9.54 5.93 -1.83
C GLU A 225 9.58 7.40 -1.37
N PHE A 226 8.43 7.98 -1.00
CA PHE A 226 8.36 9.28 -0.32
C PHE A 226 8.77 9.21 1.16
N GLY A 227 8.95 7.99 1.69
CA GLY A 227 9.34 7.71 3.07
C GLY A 227 8.17 7.62 4.04
N SER A 228 6.93 7.73 3.58
CA SER A 228 5.76 7.64 4.46
C SER A 228 5.43 6.20 4.85
N LYS A 229 4.71 6.05 5.95
CA LYS A 229 4.22 4.74 6.40
C LYS A 229 3.21 4.16 5.41
N MET A 230 2.36 5.02 4.84
CA MET A 230 1.36 4.68 3.83
C MET A 230 0.80 5.95 3.17
N GLY A 231 0.22 5.77 2.00
CA GLY A 231 -0.69 6.73 1.38
C GLY A 231 -2.14 6.31 1.58
N ILE A 232 -3.06 7.26 1.63
CA ILE A 232 -4.49 7.00 1.72
C ILE A 232 -5.28 8.02 0.91
N MET A 233 -6.38 7.59 0.29
CA MET A 233 -7.32 8.44 -0.44
C MET A 233 -8.74 8.23 0.08
N ASN A 234 -9.56 9.26 0.04
CA ASN A 234 -10.97 9.12 0.36
C ASN A 234 -11.67 8.27 -0.71
N PRO A 235 -12.45 7.26 -0.33
CA PRO A 235 -13.24 6.50 -1.28
C PRO A 235 -14.37 7.37 -1.84
N ASP A 236 -14.58 7.28 -3.14
CA ASP A 236 -15.59 8.02 -3.88
C ASP A 236 -16.32 7.13 -4.90
N GLN A 237 -17.05 7.71 -5.82
CA GLN A 237 -17.81 6.97 -6.83
C GLN A 237 -16.90 6.10 -7.71
N THR A 238 -15.67 6.57 -8.05
CA THR A 238 -14.67 5.79 -8.80
C THR A 238 -14.30 4.51 -8.05
N THR A 239 -14.09 4.61 -6.72
CA THR A 239 -13.82 3.46 -5.86
C THR A 239 -14.99 2.50 -5.80
N TYR A 240 -16.22 3.01 -5.67
CA TYR A 240 -17.43 2.18 -5.58
C TYR A 240 -17.71 1.46 -6.90
N ASP A 241 -17.56 2.15 -8.03
CA ASP A 241 -17.75 1.55 -9.36
C ASP A 241 -16.70 0.47 -9.65
N TYR A 242 -15.46 0.67 -9.22
CA TYR A 242 -14.39 -0.33 -9.33
C TYR A 242 -14.70 -1.61 -8.54
N LEU A 243 -15.26 -1.47 -7.34
CA LEU A 243 -15.56 -2.61 -6.44
C LEU A 243 -16.86 -3.33 -6.81
N LYS A 244 -17.80 -2.64 -7.45
CA LYS A 244 -19.13 -3.20 -7.74
C LYS A 244 -19.07 -4.48 -8.55
N GLY A 245 -19.68 -5.54 -8.01
CA GLY A 245 -19.77 -6.84 -8.67
C GLY A 245 -18.54 -7.73 -8.56
N ARG A 246 -17.51 -7.33 -7.81
CA ARG A 246 -16.37 -8.19 -7.53
C ARG A 246 -16.73 -9.27 -6.51
N GLU A 247 -15.99 -10.39 -6.57
CA GLU A 247 -16.32 -11.63 -5.87
C GLU A 247 -16.44 -11.50 -4.34
N CYS A 248 -15.54 -10.71 -3.73
CA CYS A 248 -15.41 -10.63 -2.27
C CYS A 248 -16.01 -9.36 -1.64
N VAL A 249 -16.77 -8.57 -2.41
CA VAL A 249 -17.50 -7.43 -1.83
C VAL A 249 -18.72 -7.92 -1.06
N PRO A 250 -19.22 -7.14 -0.07
CA PRO A 250 -20.43 -7.48 0.67
C PRO A 250 -21.63 -7.72 -0.25
N ALA A 251 -22.47 -8.70 0.09
CA ALA A 251 -23.67 -9.03 -0.69
C ALA A 251 -24.64 -7.83 -0.76
N ASP A 252 -24.81 -7.09 0.33
CA ASP A 252 -25.49 -5.80 0.33
C ASP A 252 -24.49 -4.67 0.03
N PHE A 253 -24.27 -4.47 -1.25
CA PHE A 253 -23.33 -3.47 -1.73
C PHE A 253 -23.75 -2.04 -1.43
N GLU A 254 -25.06 -1.76 -1.43
CA GLU A 254 -25.60 -0.42 -1.15
C GLU A 254 -25.39 -0.05 0.32
N GLU A 255 -25.60 -0.99 1.26
CA GLU A 255 -25.28 -0.81 2.67
C GLU A 255 -23.79 -0.58 2.88
N ALA A 256 -22.93 -1.36 2.22
CA ALA A 256 -21.48 -1.18 2.28
C ALA A 256 -21.06 0.21 1.80
N VAL A 257 -21.58 0.68 0.67
CA VAL A 257 -21.33 2.05 0.15
C VAL A 257 -21.83 3.10 1.13
N ALA A 258 -22.96 2.89 1.79
CA ALA A 258 -23.48 3.82 2.78
C ALA A 258 -22.52 3.95 3.99
N ASP A 259 -21.93 2.84 4.48
CA ASP A 259 -20.88 2.87 5.51
C ASP A 259 -19.61 3.54 4.99
N TRP A 260 -19.15 3.18 3.80
CA TRP A 260 -17.92 3.75 3.20
C TRP A 260 -17.98 5.27 3.03
N LYS A 261 -19.14 5.84 2.80
CA LYS A 261 -19.34 7.29 2.76
C LYS A 261 -19.14 7.97 4.13
N THR A 262 -19.29 7.24 5.23
CA THR A 262 -19.12 7.81 6.58
C THR A 262 -17.67 8.00 6.99
N ILE A 263 -16.74 7.28 6.35
CA ILE A 263 -15.32 7.31 6.71
C ILE A 263 -14.53 8.43 6.04
N VAL A 264 -15.06 9.09 5.02
CA VAL A 264 -14.37 10.18 4.33
C VAL A 264 -13.98 11.29 5.31
N SER A 265 -12.87 11.95 5.03
CA SER A 265 -12.38 13.04 5.88
C SER A 265 -13.41 14.18 5.98
N ASP A 266 -13.54 14.75 7.17
CA ASP A 266 -14.33 15.94 7.38
C ASP A 266 -13.72 17.13 6.62
N GLU A 267 -14.52 18.13 6.25
CA GLU A 267 -14.04 19.33 5.52
C GLU A 267 -13.03 20.13 6.35
N ASP A 268 -13.21 20.15 7.66
CA ASP A 268 -12.35 20.84 8.63
C ASP A 268 -11.32 19.89 9.31
N ALA A 269 -10.99 18.75 8.67
CA ALA A 269 -9.99 17.82 9.15
C ALA A 269 -8.62 18.50 9.33
N VAL A 270 -7.93 18.21 10.43
CA VAL A 270 -6.65 18.82 10.79
C VAL A 270 -5.49 17.88 10.49
N TYR A 271 -4.43 18.44 9.88
CA TYR A 271 -3.19 17.74 9.52
C TYR A 271 -1.99 18.41 10.17
N ASP A 272 -0.96 17.62 10.51
CA ASP A 272 0.29 18.11 11.07
C ASP A 272 1.14 18.82 10.01
N LYS A 273 0.97 18.45 8.74
CA LYS A 273 1.66 19.06 7.60
C LYS A 273 0.75 19.09 6.38
N VAL A 274 0.81 20.17 5.60
CA VAL A 274 0.09 20.32 4.35
C VAL A 274 1.06 20.69 3.24
N ILE A 275 0.96 20.00 2.11
CA ILE A 275 1.71 20.28 0.89
C ILE A 275 0.69 20.49 -0.24
N GLN A 276 0.88 21.53 -1.04
CA GLN A 276 0.08 21.80 -2.23
C GLN A 276 0.97 21.71 -3.47
N MET A 277 0.48 21.01 -4.49
CA MET A 277 1.15 20.89 -5.78
C MET A 277 0.16 21.10 -6.92
N ASP A 278 0.47 22.06 -7.78
CA ASP A 278 -0.25 22.27 -9.04
C ASP A 278 0.38 21.40 -10.14
N VAL A 279 -0.41 20.50 -10.70
CA VAL A 279 0.03 19.58 -11.77
C VAL A 279 -0.09 20.18 -13.17
N SER A 280 -0.67 21.38 -13.32
CA SER A 280 -0.90 22.00 -14.64
C SER A 280 0.39 22.28 -15.39
N GLY A 281 1.48 22.51 -14.66
CA GLY A 281 2.81 22.77 -15.20
C GLY A 281 3.74 21.56 -15.26
N LEU A 282 3.28 20.37 -14.81
CA LEU A 282 4.12 19.18 -14.85
C LEU A 282 4.36 18.71 -16.28
N ALA A 283 5.60 18.34 -16.58
CA ALA A 283 5.98 17.54 -17.72
C ALA A 283 6.10 16.06 -17.32
N PRO A 284 6.10 15.12 -18.26
CA PRO A 284 6.48 13.74 -17.98
C PRO A 284 7.87 13.69 -17.30
N MET A 285 8.01 12.84 -16.29
CA MET A 285 9.22 12.76 -15.46
C MET A 285 10.17 11.65 -15.91
N VAL A 286 11.47 11.88 -15.72
CA VAL A 286 12.53 10.90 -15.88
C VAL A 286 13.36 10.85 -14.61
N THR A 287 13.70 9.65 -14.15
CA THR A 287 14.69 9.47 -13.07
C THR A 287 16.05 9.18 -13.68
N TRP A 288 17.11 9.83 -13.16
CA TRP A 288 18.45 9.79 -13.72
C TRP A 288 19.51 9.19 -12.79
N GLY A 289 19.14 8.78 -11.62
CA GLY A 289 20.10 8.27 -10.63
C GLY A 289 19.60 7.02 -9.93
N THR A 290 20.04 6.82 -8.69
CA THR A 290 19.84 5.60 -7.91
C THR A 290 18.61 5.64 -6.99
N ASN A 291 17.88 6.75 -6.96
CA ASN A 291 16.65 6.88 -6.15
C ASN A 291 15.63 7.82 -6.80
N PRO A 292 14.34 7.71 -6.45
CA PRO A 292 13.26 8.51 -7.05
C PRO A 292 13.34 10.02 -6.85
N ALA A 293 14.12 10.52 -5.88
CA ALA A 293 14.34 11.97 -5.72
C ALA A 293 15.22 12.56 -6.83
N MET A 294 15.92 11.70 -7.58
CA MET A 294 16.71 12.09 -8.74
C MET A 294 15.81 12.14 -9.99
N GLY A 295 14.68 12.84 -9.88
CA GLY A 295 13.73 13.09 -10.96
C GLY A 295 13.92 14.45 -11.59
N VAL A 296 13.75 14.51 -12.92
CA VAL A 296 13.73 15.76 -13.71
C VAL A 296 12.62 15.67 -14.76
N ASP A 297 12.17 16.81 -15.27
CA ASP A 297 11.26 16.88 -16.39
C ASP A 297 11.93 16.31 -17.65
N PHE A 298 11.16 15.62 -18.49
CA PHE A 298 11.65 14.96 -19.70
C PHE A 298 12.39 15.90 -20.67
N ASP A 299 12.01 17.17 -20.73
CA ASP A 299 12.60 18.20 -21.59
C ASP A 299 13.72 18.99 -20.89
N SER A 300 14.06 18.64 -19.64
CA SER A 300 15.13 19.25 -18.87
C SER A 300 16.48 18.57 -19.13
N SER A 301 17.56 19.28 -18.78
CA SER A 301 18.90 18.69 -18.70
C SER A 301 19.11 18.05 -17.32
N PHE A 302 19.94 17.03 -17.24
CA PHE A 302 20.38 16.47 -15.98
C PHE A 302 21.12 17.54 -15.16
N PRO A 303 20.96 17.55 -13.82
CA PRO A 303 21.65 18.49 -12.96
C PRO A 303 23.18 18.36 -13.08
N GLU A 304 23.89 19.48 -12.91
CA GLU A 304 25.34 19.45 -12.79
C GLU A 304 25.78 18.67 -11.54
N ILE A 305 26.91 17.95 -11.67
CA ILE A 305 27.50 17.22 -10.53
C ILE A 305 27.98 18.25 -9.51
N LYS A 306 27.42 18.21 -8.30
CA LYS A 306 27.75 19.12 -7.17
C LYS A 306 28.51 18.42 -6.06
N ASP A 307 28.33 17.12 -5.92
CA ASP A 307 28.96 16.33 -4.86
C ASP A 307 29.23 14.88 -5.27
N MET A 308 29.80 14.11 -4.37
CA MET A 308 30.14 12.69 -4.61
C MET A 308 28.89 11.79 -4.82
N ASN A 309 27.72 12.21 -4.37
CA ASN A 309 26.49 11.40 -4.57
C ASN A 309 25.99 11.61 -6.00
N ASP A 310 26.05 12.84 -6.51
CA ASP A 310 25.76 13.15 -7.90
C ASP A 310 26.73 12.41 -8.83
N GLU A 311 28.04 12.42 -8.50
CA GLU A 311 29.06 11.69 -9.27
C GLU A 311 28.80 10.19 -9.29
N ARG A 312 28.40 9.58 -8.17
CA ARG A 312 28.02 8.17 -8.13
C ARG A 312 26.78 7.86 -8.96
N ALA A 313 25.79 8.75 -8.93
CA ALA A 313 24.58 8.60 -9.73
C ALA A 313 24.88 8.65 -11.23
N TYR A 314 25.73 9.58 -11.66
CA TYR A 314 26.18 9.67 -13.04
C TYR A 314 26.96 8.42 -13.48
N ASN A 315 27.88 7.93 -12.64
CA ASN A 315 28.64 6.71 -12.92
C ASN A 315 27.74 5.44 -12.96
N TYR A 316 26.54 5.49 -12.36
CA TYR A 316 25.57 4.40 -12.41
C TYR A 316 24.79 4.38 -13.74
N MET A 317 24.70 5.50 -14.45
CA MET A 317 24.00 5.59 -15.74
C MET A 317 24.86 5.09 -16.91
N ASP A 318 26.20 5.02 -16.79
CA ASP A 318 27.14 4.48 -17.76
C ASP A 318 27.20 2.93 -17.69
#